data_8e6df2f1bb88826350a78380cf374203
#
_entry.id   8e6df2f1bb88826350a78380cf374203
#
_cell.length_a   1.000
_cell.length_b   1.000
_cell.length_c   1.000
_cell.angle_alpha   90.00
_cell.angle_beta   90.00
_cell.angle_gamma   90.00
#
_symmetry.space_group_name_H-M   'P 1'
#
loop_
_entity.id
_entity.type
_entity.pdbx_description
1 polymer ?
#
loop_
_entity_poly.entity_id
_entity_poly.type
_entity_poly.pdbx_seq_one_letter_code
_entity_poly.pdbx_strand_id
1 'polypeptide(L)'
;MSRLTRRFFCLAVLAVSISLLAACQKTTPSTPDLPDLKVGVVGVEQPKGTTDLLAGFIPEDRVLASDQAVATFNEELMKLLKTTTHRSYVFIPKAGGADPRERNGALAHWAKIGKDMGVDLLIVPQILDWRERAGSSAGVTTSAAVNMDFYLIDV
;
A
#
# COMPACT_ATOMS: atom_id res chain seq x y z
N MET A 1 64.54 -2.67 17.77
CA MET A 1 63.56 -2.64 16.66
C MET A 1 63.82 -1.40 15.84
N SER A 2 64.24 -1.56 14.59
CA SER A 2 64.69 -0.45 13.73
C SER A 2 63.41 0.40 13.30
N ARG A 3 63.65 1.71 13.12
CA ARG A 3 62.59 2.66 12.68
C ARG A 3 61.93 2.23 11.39
N LEU A 4 62.56 1.40 10.60
CA LEU A 4 62.04 0.85 9.36
C LEU A 4 60.90 -0.14 9.59
N THR A 5 61.05 -1.06 10.56
CA THR A 5 60.02 -2.08 10.89
C THR A 5 58.72 -1.44 11.40
N ARG A 6 58.82 -0.33 12.12
CA ARG A 6 57.65 0.41 12.64
C ARG A 6 56.84 1.10 11.54
N ARG A 7 57.50 1.59 10.48
CA ARG A 7 56.85 2.21 9.33
C ARG A 7 56.09 1.20 8.45
N PHE A 8 56.67 0.01 8.26
CA PHE A 8 56.01 -1.06 7.52
C PHE A 8 54.77 -1.60 8.25
N PHE A 9 54.83 -1.68 9.60
CA PHE A 9 53.70 -2.13 10.39
C PHE A 9 52.53 -1.15 10.37
N CYS A 10 52.80 0.15 10.43
CA CYS A 10 51.74 1.18 10.30
C CYS A 10 51.09 1.19 8.92
N LEU A 11 51.86 1.00 7.84
CA LEU A 11 51.32 0.93 6.49
C LEU A 11 50.46 -0.32 6.27
N ALA A 12 50.84 -1.46 6.82
CA ALA A 12 50.05 -2.69 6.73
C ALA A 12 48.71 -2.60 7.48
N VAL A 13 48.70 -1.98 8.67
CA VAL A 13 47.47 -1.77 9.45
C VAL A 13 46.53 -0.79 8.74
N LEU A 14 47.06 0.26 8.11
CA LEU A 14 46.25 1.22 7.34
C LEU A 14 45.60 0.58 6.12
N ALA A 15 46.31 -0.30 5.40
CA ALA A 15 45.79 -1.00 4.24
C ALA A 15 44.64 -1.98 4.60
N VAL A 16 44.75 -2.67 5.74
CA VAL A 16 43.71 -3.58 6.23
C VAL A 16 42.46 -2.81 6.65
N SER A 17 42.60 -1.62 7.25
CA SER A 17 41.46 -0.79 7.67
C SER A 17 40.65 -0.25 6.49
N ILE A 18 41.31 0.06 5.38
CA ILE A 18 40.65 0.55 4.15
C ILE A 18 39.86 -0.59 3.48
N SER A 19 40.34 -1.83 3.52
CA SER A 19 39.69 -2.98 2.94
C SER A 19 38.39 -3.36 3.69
N LEU A 20 38.28 -3.10 4.98
CA LEU A 20 37.10 -3.37 5.79
C LEU A 20 35.97 -2.35 5.54
N LEU A 21 36.30 -1.13 5.12
CA LEU A 21 35.31 -0.12 4.79
C LEU A 21 34.63 -0.36 3.43
N ALA A 22 35.26 -1.08 2.52
CA ALA A 22 34.69 -1.42 1.23
C ALA A 22 33.63 -2.56 1.29
N ALA A 23 33.57 -3.32 2.39
CA ALA A 23 32.63 -4.44 2.55
C ALA A 23 31.18 -4.01 2.89
N CYS A 24 30.94 -2.73 3.18
CA CYS A 24 29.61 -2.19 3.45
C CYS A 24 28.98 -1.50 2.23
N GLN A 25 29.31 -1.89 1.02
CA GLN A 25 28.47 -1.51 -0.12
C GLN A 25 27.14 -2.22 0.05
N LYS A 26 26.09 -1.47 0.45
CA LYS A 26 24.70 -1.88 0.29
C LYS A 26 24.54 -2.25 -1.18
N THR A 27 24.58 -3.53 -1.49
CA THR A 27 24.00 -4.02 -2.73
C THR A 27 22.52 -3.67 -2.66
N THR A 28 22.13 -2.59 -3.29
CA THR A 28 20.71 -2.35 -3.59
C THR A 28 20.25 -3.60 -4.32
N PRO A 29 19.30 -4.37 -3.75
CA PRO A 29 18.77 -5.50 -4.46
C PRO A 29 18.26 -4.96 -5.80
N SER A 30 18.76 -5.51 -6.89
CA SER A 30 18.21 -5.21 -8.21
C SER A 30 16.71 -5.53 -8.11
N THR A 31 15.88 -4.50 -8.26
CA THR A 31 14.44 -4.69 -8.34
C THR A 31 14.22 -5.73 -9.44
N PRO A 32 13.60 -6.88 -9.15
CA PRO A 32 13.33 -7.87 -10.18
C PRO A 32 12.57 -7.16 -11.30
N ASP A 33 12.92 -7.48 -12.54
CA ASP A 33 12.26 -6.94 -13.73
C ASP A 33 10.83 -7.49 -13.72
N LEU A 34 9.95 -6.79 -13.01
CA LEU A 34 8.55 -7.17 -12.89
C LEU A 34 7.89 -6.92 -14.26
N PRO A 35 7.06 -7.84 -14.73
CA PRO A 35 6.36 -7.67 -15.99
C PRO A 35 5.62 -6.32 -16.01
N ASP A 36 5.49 -5.72 -17.19
CA ASP A 36 4.77 -4.45 -17.38
C ASP A 36 3.27 -4.68 -17.26
N LEU A 37 2.80 -4.89 -16.02
CA LEU A 37 1.41 -5.12 -15.71
C LEU A 37 0.66 -3.78 -15.69
N LYS A 38 -0.47 -3.74 -16.36
CA LYS A 38 -1.43 -2.65 -16.23
C LYS A 38 -2.20 -2.81 -14.92
N VAL A 39 -2.06 -1.85 -14.03
CA VAL A 39 -2.68 -1.89 -12.72
C VAL A 39 -3.88 -0.96 -12.67
N GLY A 40 -5.04 -1.49 -12.30
CA GLY A 40 -6.22 -0.72 -11.93
C GLY A 40 -6.28 -0.49 -10.43
N VAL A 41 -6.67 0.70 -10.01
CA VAL A 41 -6.93 1.02 -8.61
C VAL A 41 -8.34 1.54 -8.49
N VAL A 42 -9.17 0.85 -7.72
CA VAL A 42 -10.55 1.27 -7.45
C VAL A 42 -10.54 2.34 -6.36
N GLY A 43 -11.44 3.30 -6.45
CA GLY A 43 -11.70 4.21 -5.35
C GLY A 43 -12.10 3.44 -4.08
N VAL A 44 -11.66 3.94 -2.94
CA VAL A 44 -11.95 3.31 -1.64
C VAL A 44 -13.45 3.19 -1.44
N GLU A 45 -13.90 2.02 -1.01
CA GLU A 45 -15.30 1.72 -0.72
C GLU A 45 -15.49 1.31 0.74
N GLN A 46 -16.73 1.47 1.21
CA GLN A 46 -17.17 0.96 2.49
C GLN A 46 -18.19 -0.17 2.25
N PRO A 47 -17.84 -1.45 2.55
CA PRO A 47 -18.76 -2.55 2.39
C PRO A 47 -20.01 -2.31 3.24
N LYS A 48 -21.20 -2.42 2.67
CA LYS A 48 -22.45 -2.26 3.41
C LYS A 48 -22.79 -3.51 4.23
N GLY A 49 -22.43 -4.66 3.70
CA GLY A 49 -22.68 -5.96 4.30
C GLY A 49 -21.60 -6.97 3.96
N THR A 50 -21.70 -8.15 4.54
CA THR A 50 -20.75 -9.25 4.33
C THR A 50 -20.68 -9.72 2.87
N THR A 51 -21.74 -9.49 2.08
CA THR A 51 -21.78 -9.81 0.66
C THR A 51 -20.90 -8.90 -0.20
N ASP A 52 -20.56 -7.71 0.30
CA ASP A 52 -19.70 -6.75 -0.40
C ASP A 52 -18.24 -6.96 -0.08
N LEU A 53 -17.92 -7.82 0.90
CA LEU A 53 -16.56 -8.16 1.26
C LEU A 53 -15.98 -9.17 0.27
N LEU A 54 -14.73 -8.94 -0.08
CA LEU A 54 -13.92 -9.93 -0.81
C LEU A 54 -13.46 -11.07 0.08
N ALA A 55 -13.09 -10.74 1.32
CA ALA A 55 -12.72 -11.70 2.36
C ALA A 55 -12.83 -11.04 3.74
N GLY A 56 -12.68 -11.82 4.81
CA GLY A 56 -12.65 -11.31 6.18
C GLY A 56 -14.04 -11.17 6.82
N PHE A 57 -14.16 -10.23 7.73
CA PHE A 57 -15.40 -9.96 8.48
C PHE A 57 -15.56 -8.45 8.70
N ILE A 58 -16.81 -8.04 8.88
CA ILE A 58 -17.14 -6.67 9.26
C ILE A 58 -17.21 -6.61 10.79
N PRO A 59 -16.47 -5.71 11.47
CA PRO A 59 -16.63 -5.50 12.91
C PRO A 59 -18.07 -5.08 13.25
N GLU A 60 -18.64 -5.64 14.33
CA GLU A 60 -20.03 -5.35 14.74
C GLU A 60 -20.20 -3.89 15.17
N ASP A 61 -19.20 -3.32 15.82
CA ASP A 61 -19.17 -1.97 16.38
C ASP A 61 -18.50 -0.94 15.46
N ARG A 62 -18.39 -1.27 14.16
CA ARG A 62 -17.72 -0.40 13.20
C ARG A 62 -18.40 0.96 13.08
N VAL A 63 -17.58 1.97 12.88
CA VAL A 63 -18.03 3.31 12.48
C VAL A 63 -17.76 3.50 10.99
N LEU A 64 -18.71 4.04 10.27
CA LEU A 64 -18.54 4.36 8.85
C LEU A 64 -17.93 5.77 8.71
N ALA A 65 -17.02 5.92 7.77
CA ALA A 65 -16.56 7.23 7.34
C ALA A 65 -17.71 8.00 6.65
N SER A 66 -17.71 9.30 6.80
CA SER A 66 -18.64 10.15 6.02
C SER A 66 -18.29 10.13 4.53
N ASP A 67 -19.24 10.38 3.66
CA ASP A 67 -19.01 10.45 2.22
C ASP A 67 -17.91 11.48 1.88
N GLN A 68 -17.86 12.59 2.62
CA GLN A 68 -16.82 13.60 2.46
C GLN A 68 -15.44 13.06 2.83
N ALA A 69 -15.32 12.27 3.90
CA ALA A 69 -14.06 11.66 4.30
C ALA A 69 -13.57 10.66 3.25
N VAL A 70 -14.47 9.83 2.72
CA VAL A 70 -14.16 8.89 1.62
C VAL A 70 -13.72 9.62 0.36
N ALA A 71 -14.41 10.71 -0.01
CA ALA A 71 -14.04 11.53 -1.16
C ALA A 71 -12.64 12.14 -1.00
N THR A 72 -12.36 12.73 0.16
CA THR A 72 -11.04 13.31 0.48
C THR A 72 -9.94 12.24 0.45
N PHE A 73 -10.22 11.05 1.01
CA PHE A 73 -9.27 9.94 0.97
C PHE A 73 -8.95 9.51 -0.47
N ASN A 74 -9.96 9.42 -1.32
CA ASN A 74 -9.78 9.08 -2.74
C ASN A 74 -8.95 10.13 -3.50
N GLU A 75 -9.15 11.41 -3.22
CA GLU A 75 -8.35 12.49 -3.80
C GLU A 75 -6.86 12.36 -3.39
N GLU A 76 -6.60 12.13 -2.10
CA GLU A 76 -5.23 11.96 -1.62
C GLU A 76 -4.59 10.66 -2.14
N LEU A 77 -5.34 9.57 -2.23
CA LEU A 77 -4.88 8.32 -2.85
C LEU A 77 -4.46 8.54 -4.31
N MET A 78 -5.28 9.26 -5.08
CA MET A 78 -4.94 9.61 -6.47
C MET A 78 -3.68 10.46 -6.56
N LYS A 79 -3.51 11.45 -5.68
CA LYS A 79 -2.29 12.28 -5.64
C LYS A 79 -1.07 11.43 -5.33
N LEU A 80 -1.18 10.55 -4.33
CA LEU A 80 -0.09 9.67 -3.93
C LEU A 80 0.32 8.73 -5.07
N LEU A 81 -0.63 8.12 -5.74
CA LEU A 81 -0.38 7.25 -6.88
C LEU A 81 0.36 7.99 -8.00
N LYS A 82 -0.06 9.21 -8.34
CA LYS A 82 0.58 10.04 -9.37
C LYS A 82 2.03 10.42 -9.03
N THR A 83 2.34 10.62 -7.75
CA THR A 83 3.66 11.09 -7.31
C THR A 83 4.64 9.96 -7.00
N THR A 84 4.14 8.79 -6.61
CA THR A 84 4.98 7.72 -6.05
C THR A 84 5.25 6.60 -7.05
N THR A 85 4.36 6.41 -8.04
CA THR A 85 4.49 5.28 -8.97
C THR A 85 5.11 5.72 -10.30
N HIS A 86 6.13 4.99 -10.75
CA HIS A 86 6.67 5.09 -12.11
C HIS A 86 5.91 4.21 -13.11
N ARG A 87 4.84 3.54 -12.68
CA ARG A 87 4.03 2.62 -13.49
C ARG A 87 2.74 3.28 -13.95
N SER A 88 2.27 2.88 -15.11
CA SER A 88 0.95 3.24 -15.58
C SER A 88 -0.11 2.54 -14.74
N TYR A 89 -1.06 3.29 -14.23
CA TYR A 89 -2.24 2.75 -13.55
C TYR A 89 -3.50 3.45 -14.04
N VAL A 90 -4.63 2.75 -13.92
CA VAL A 90 -5.96 3.28 -14.23
C VAL A 90 -6.71 3.46 -12.91
N PHE A 91 -7.12 4.69 -12.60
CA PHE A 91 -7.96 4.94 -11.43
C PHE A 91 -9.43 4.82 -11.80
N ILE A 92 -10.17 4.03 -11.05
CA ILE A 92 -11.60 3.79 -11.23
C ILE A 92 -12.34 4.47 -10.07
N PRO A 93 -12.90 5.67 -10.26
CA PRO A 93 -13.38 6.51 -9.15
C PRO A 93 -14.55 5.92 -8.36
N LYS A 94 -15.33 5.07 -8.98
CA LYS A 94 -16.45 4.37 -8.34
C LYS A 94 -16.78 3.13 -9.15
N ALA A 95 -16.49 1.98 -8.59
CA ALA A 95 -17.06 0.75 -9.05
C ALA A 95 -18.20 0.42 -8.07
N GLY A 96 -19.40 0.28 -8.54
CA GLY A 96 -20.52 -0.10 -7.67
C GLY A 96 -20.22 -1.42 -6.98
N GLY A 97 -20.60 -1.58 -5.71
CA GLY A 97 -20.46 -2.83 -4.98
C GLY A 97 -21.10 -4.01 -5.74
N ALA A 98 -20.68 -5.23 -5.43
CA ALA A 98 -21.26 -6.44 -6.01
C ALA A 98 -22.77 -6.48 -5.76
N ASP A 99 -23.56 -6.96 -6.73
CA ASP A 99 -24.98 -7.19 -6.51
C ASP A 99 -25.15 -8.26 -5.41
N PRO A 100 -25.80 -7.95 -4.28
CA PRO A 100 -25.95 -8.90 -3.18
C PRO A 100 -26.63 -10.21 -3.59
N ARG A 101 -27.30 -10.23 -4.73
CA ARG A 101 -27.96 -11.42 -5.29
C ARG A 101 -27.03 -12.37 -6.01
N GLU A 102 -25.83 -11.94 -6.38
CA GLU A 102 -24.82 -12.79 -7.00
C GLU A 102 -23.97 -13.46 -5.92
N ARG A 103 -24.28 -14.68 -5.54
CA ARG A 103 -23.62 -15.41 -4.45
C ARG A 103 -22.14 -15.75 -4.66
N ASN A 104 -21.64 -15.61 -5.87
CA ASN A 104 -20.20 -15.71 -6.18
C ASN A 104 -19.58 -14.32 -6.38
N GLY A 105 -20.26 -13.28 -5.85
CA GLY A 105 -20.38 -11.96 -6.37
C GLY A 105 -19.14 -11.11 -6.31
N ALA A 106 -18.53 -10.96 -5.13
CA ALA A 106 -17.53 -9.90 -4.96
C ALA A 106 -16.32 -10.11 -5.88
N LEU A 107 -15.71 -11.27 -5.88
CA LEU A 107 -14.51 -11.54 -6.70
C LEU A 107 -14.82 -11.49 -8.20
N ALA A 108 -15.92 -12.13 -8.63
CA ALA A 108 -16.32 -12.15 -10.04
C ALA A 108 -16.70 -10.76 -10.54
N HIS A 109 -17.36 -9.96 -9.72
CA HIS A 109 -17.71 -8.57 -10.01
C HIS A 109 -16.44 -7.73 -10.25
N TRP A 110 -15.48 -7.80 -9.33
CA TRP A 110 -14.24 -7.04 -9.44
C TRP A 110 -13.37 -7.50 -10.61
N ALA A 111 -13.26 -8.81 -10.83
CA ALA A 111 -12.56 -9.36 -11.99
C ALA A 111 -13.20 -8.90 -13.30
N LYS A 112 -14.54 -8.81 -13.37
CA LYS A 112 -15.25 -8.27 -14.53
C LYS A 112 -14.90 -6.80 -14.76
N ILE A 113 -14.90 -5.97 -13.71
CA ILE A 113 -14.52 -4.56 -13.81
C ILE A 113 -13.08 -4.43 -14.33
N GLY A 114 -12.14 -5.21 -13.80
CA GLY A 114 -10.76 -5.23 -14.29
C GLY A 114 -10.67 -5.56 -15.78
N LYS A 115 -11.40 -6.57 -16.25
CA LYS A 115 -11.49 -6.93 -17.68
C LYS A 115 -12.07 -5.81 -18.53
N ASP A 116 -13.18 -5.22 -18.10
CA ASP A 116 -13.84 -4.12 -18.81
C ASP A 116 -12.91 -2.90 -18.93
N MET A 117 -12.02 -2.69 -17.97
CA MET A 117 -11.03 -1.61 -17.95
C MET A 117 -9.70 -1.98 -18.65
N GLY A 118 -9.52 -3.22 -19.05
CA GLY A 118 -8.33 -3.72 -19.73
C GLY A 118 -7.07 -3.65 -18.87
N VAL A 119 -7.21 -3.97 -17.57
CA VAL A 119 -6.10 -4.07 -16.62
C VAL A 119 -5.79 -5.54 -16.32
N ASP A 120 -4.53 -5.82 -15.94
CA ASP A 120 -4.07 -7.17 -15.62
C ASP A 120 -4.22 -7.47 -14.13
N LEU A 121 -4.10 -6.42 -13.30
CA LEU A 121 -4.21 -6.49 -11.84
C LEU A 121 -5.12 -5.38 -11.34
N LEU A 122 -6.07 -5.71 -10.46
CA LEU A 122 -6.97 -4.75 -9.85
C LEU A 122 -6.71 -4.66 -8.34
N ILE A 123 -6.50 -3.45 -7.84
CA ILE A 123 -6.37 -3.16 -6.40
C ILE A 123 -7.70 -2.59 -5.93
N VAL A 124 -8.30 -3.26 -4.93
CA VAL A 124 -9.59 -2.87 -4.33
C VAL A 124 -9.38 -2.56 -2.85
N PRO A 125 -9.32 -1.29 -2.45
CA PRO A 125 -9.26 -0.89 -1.05
C PRO A 125 -10.66 -0.84 -0.43
N GLN A 126 -10.84 -1.43 0.76
CA GLN A 126 -12.10 -1.41 1.50
C GLN A 126 -11.89 -0.92 2.93
N ILE A 127 -12.63 0.12 3.35
CA ILE A 127 -12.62 0.61 4.73
C ILE A 127 -13.58 -0.25 5.56
N LEU A 128 -13.06 -0.88 6.61
CA LEU A 128 -13.82 -1.73 7.52
C LEU A 128 -14.28 -0.99 8.76
N ASP A 129 -13.46 -0.07 9.29
CA ASP A 129 -13.78 0.76 10.46
C ASP A 129 -13.10 2.13 10.32
N TRP A 130 -13.78 3.18 10.74
CA TRP A 130 -13.30 4.55 10.67
C TRP A 130 -13.53 5.27 12.00
N ARG A 131 -12.47 5.70 12.66
CA ARG A 131 -12.56 6.45 13.91
C ARG A 131 -11.91 7.80 13.74
N GLU A 132 -12.70 8.83 13.91
CA GLU A 132 -12.21 10.20 13.87
C GLU A 132 -11.54 10.55 15.20
N ARG A 133 -10.59 11.46 15.12
CA ARG A 133 -9.99 12.02 16.32
C ARG A 133 -11.03 12.80 17.12
N ALA A 134 -11.19 12.47 18.40
CA ALA A 134 -11.98 13.22 19.33
C ALA A 134 -11.11 13.84 20.42
N GLY A 135 -11.54 15.00 20.92
CA GLY A 135 -10.84 15.73 21.98
C GLY A 135 -11.17 17.21 21.97
N SER A 136 -10.51 17.93 22.86
CA SER A 136 -10.64 19.37 22.98
C SER A 136 -9.26 20.05 22.90
N SER A 137 -9.21 21.36 23.09
CA SER A 137 -7.95 22.09 23.23
C SER A 137 -7.10 21.62 24.42
N ALA A 138 -7.71 20.94 25.41
CA ALA A 138 -7.04 20.38 26.57
C ALA A 138 -6.40 19.00 26.29
N GLY A 139 -6.71 18.35 25.19
CA GLY A 139 -6.10 17.09 24.82
C GLY A 139 -6.95 16.19 23.90
N VAL A 140 -6.36 15.10 23.47
CA VAL A 140 -7.00 14.07 22.63
C VAL A 140 -7.59 13.00 23.55
N THR A 141 -8.88 12.74 23.42
CA THR A 141 -9.57 11.66 24.14
C THR A 141 -9.62 10.36 23.33
N THR A 142 -9.66 10.49 22.00
CA THR A 142 -9.65 9.34 21.09
C THR A 142 -8.74 9.64 19.91
N SER A 143 -7.80 8.76 19.62
CA SER A 143 -6.96 8.86 18.43
C SER A 143 -7.73 8.51 17.18
N ALA A 144 -7.42 9.16 16.07
CA ALA A 144 -7.90 8.71 14.76
C ALA A 144 -7.36 7.32 14.44
N ALA A 145 -8.19 6.47 13.88
CA ALA A 145 -7.80 5.14 13.40
C ALA A 145 -8.63 4.77 12.17
N VAL A 146 -8.00 4.10 11.22
CA VAL A 146 -8.67 3.51 10.06
C VAL A 146 -8.25 2.06 9.97
N ASN A 147 -9.24 1.16 9.89
CA ASN A 147 -9.01 -0.24 9.56
C ASN A 147 -9.48 -0.46 8.13
N MET A 148 -8.58 -0.92 7.27
CA MET A 148 -8.90 -1.15 5.87
C MET A 148 -8.10 -2.32 5.30
N ASP A 149 -8.73 -3.01 4.36
CA ASP A 149 -8.12 -4.09 3.60
C ASP A 149 -7.82 -3.64 2.17
N PHE A 150 -6.75 -4.19 1.61
CA PHE A 150 -6.37 -4.02 0.21
C PHE A 150 -6.37 -5.39 -0.45
N TYR A 151 -7.26 -5.58 -1.40
CA TYR A 151 -7.33 -6.80 -2.18
C TYR A 151 -6.64 -6.62 -3.52
N LEU A 152 -5.83 -7.60 -3.89
CA LEU A 152 -5.21 -7.68 -5.21
C LEU A 152 -5.91 -8.79 -5.97
N ILE A 153 -6.50 -8.45 -7.11
CA ILE A 153 -7.27 -9.36 -7.94
C ILE A 153 -6.55 -9.51 -9.28
N ASP A 154 -6.17 -10.72 -9.61
CA ASP A 154 -5.70 -11.11 -10.94
C ASP A 154 -6.91 -11.18 -11.88
N VAL A 155 -6.84 -10.53 -13.05
CA VAL A 155 -7.99 -10.22 -13.91
C VAL A 155 -8.06 -11.13 -15.14
#